data_7dd94e8f0f1cde5518c6e8046e8969c0
#
_entry.id   7dd94e8f0f1cde5518c6e8046e8969c0
#
_cell.length_a   1.000
_cell.length_b   1.000
_cell.length_c   1.000
_cell.angle_alpha   90.00
_cell.angle_beta   90.00
_cell.angle_gamma   90.00
#
_symmetry.space_group_name_H-M   'P 1'
#
loop_
_entity.id
_entity.type
_entity.pdbx_description
1 polymer ?
#
loop_
_entity_poly.entity_id
_entity_poly.type
_entity_poly.pdbx_seq_one_letter_code
_entity_poly.pdbx_strand_id
1 'polypeptide(L)'
;MEPNWIQQRAYLTPKRIGLSFGEQSWTFKQIEDKAIQIANQFVHFGLESKSRIAILAPSSPELVFIIYGCMLARIEMVLLNNRLTKDELAYQIQDSNVKAVICHEVDQIKLPSGLNILLIRDLLQDNNNQMKIDSYWNEADTISIMYTSGTTGYPKGVRQTLQNHKASAINSVLNIGMTPQDVWICMVPIFHISGFSMLMKSLLYGNEIKLYEKFDVEKSVEQIVAGTATHMSVVGVTLGRIIDYMEQHHLKAHSNFRLMLAGGSSIPVDYLKRAQKLALNVAQTYGMTETSSQTATLSSEDALFKIGSAGKPLFFNSI
;
A
#
# COMPACT_ATOMS: atom_id res chain seq x y z
N MET A 1 21.25 -7.67 -7.63
CA MET A 1 20.09 -7.91 -8.53
C MET A 1 19.09 -8.79 -7.79
N GLU A 2 17.81 -8.48 -7.88
CA GLU A 2 16.72 -9.21 -7.24
C GLU A 2 15.87 -9.91 -8.30
N PRO A 3 15.30 -11.08 -8.03
CA PRO A 3 14.31 -11.67 -8.93
C PRO A 3 13.11 -10.70 -9.08
N ASN A 4 12.48 -10.74 -10.22
CA ASN A 4 11.22 -10.02 -10.45
C ASN A 4 10.15 -10.56 -9.47
N TRP A 5 9.77 -9.76 -8.48
CA TRP A 5 8.91 -10.22 -7.38
C TRP A 5 7.53 -10.68 -7.86
N ILE A 6 7.00 -10.06 -8.92
CA ILE A 6 5.67 -10.38 -9.45
C ILE A 6 5.72 -11.76 -10.09
N GLN A 7 6.70 -11.99 -11.00
CA GLN A 7 6.90 -13.29 -11.65
C GLN A 7 7.26 -14.38 -10.62
N GLN A 8 8.16 -14.05 -9.68
CA GLN A 8 8.58 -15.00 -8.64
C GLN A 8 7.40 -15.41 -7.75
N ARG A 9 6.54 -14.46 -7.35
CA ARG A 9 5.37 -14.76 -6.53
C ARG A 9 4.34 -15.59 -7.30
N ALA A 10 4.06 -15.24 -8.54
CA ALA A 10 3.16 -16.01 -9.40
C ALA A 10 3.68 -17.44 -9.66
N TYR A 11 5.00 -17.62 -9.81
CA TYR A 11 5.64 -18.92 -9.93
C TYR A 11 5.52 -19.76 -8.65
N LEU A 12 5.83 -19.17 -7.49
CA LEU A 12 5.83 -19.88 -6.20
C LEU A 12 4.43 -20.28 -5.73
N THR A 13 3.43 -19.42 -5.93
CA THR A 13 2.07 -19.65 -5.40
C THR A 13 0.99 -19.18 -6.37
N PRO A 14 0.93 -19.74 -7.60
CA PRO A 14 0.09 -19.24 -8.69
C PRO A 14 -1.41 -19.24 -8.37
N LYS A 15 -1.88 -20.19 -7.59
CA LYS A 15 -3.31 -20.39 -7.27
C LYS A 15 -3.76 -19.70 -5.99
N ARG A 16 -2.81 -19.13 -5.22
CA ARG A 16 -3.17 -18.44 -3.98
C ARG A 16 -3.76 -17.07 -4.28
N ILE A 17 -4.83 -16.72 -3.58
CA ILE A 17 -5.41 -15.37 -3.65
C ILE A 17 -4.41 -14.37 -3.08
N GLY A 18 -4.08 -13.35 -3.87
CA GLY A 18 -3.20 -12.25 -3.45
C GLY A 18 -3.96 -10.94 -3.25
N LEU A 19 -5.14 -10.79 -3.87
CA LEU A 19 -5.96 -9.59 -3.80
C LEU A 19 -7.44 -9.97 -3.79
N SER A 20 -8.23 -9.31 -2.94
CA SER A 20 -9.70 -9.33 -3.00
C SER A 20 -10.27 -7.91 -2.86
N PHE A 21 -11.42 -7.66 -3.50
CA PHE A 21 -12.15 -6.39 -3.50
C PHE A 21 -13.64 -6.65 -3.73
N GLY A 22 -14.48 -6.37 -2.74
CA GLY A 22 -15.89 -6.78 -2.77
C GLY A 22 -16.02 -8.30 -2.92
N GLU A 23 -16.80 -8.73 -3.89
CA GLU A 23 -17.00 -10.16 -4.23
C GLU A 23 -15.92 -10.72 -5.17
N GLN A 24 -15.02 -9.89 -5.68
CA GLN A 24 -13.99 -10.31 -6.62
C GLN A 24 -12.70 -10.68 -5.90
N SER A 25 -11.99 -11.66 -6.45
CA SER A 25 -10.66 -12.04 -5.98
C SER A 25 -9.75 -12.45 -7.13
N TRP A 26 -8.46 -12.23 -6.96
CA TRP A 26 -7.44 -12.58 -7.95
C TRP A 26 -6.32 -13.36 -7.29
N THR A 27 -5.97 -14.47 -7.93
CA THR A 27 -4.76 -15.23 -7.57
C THR A 27 -3.52 -14.46 -8.00
N PHE A 28 -2.36 -14.82 -7.44
CA PHE A 28 -1.09 -14.19 -7.85
C PHE A 28 -0.80 -14.38 -9.34
N LYS A 29 -1.23 -15.48 -9.95
CA LYS A 29 -1.10 -15.66 -11.41
C LYS A 29 -1.99 -14.70 -12.19
N GLN A 30 -3.24 -14.52 -11.77
CA GLN A 30 -4.15 -13.56 -12.40
C GLN A 30 -3.68 -12.12 -12.22
N ILE A 31 -3.08 -11.79 -11.07
CA ILE A 31 -2.47 -10.48 -10.82
C ILE A 31 -1.28 -10.25 -11.77
N GLU A 32 -0.40 -11.25 -11.94
CA GLU A 32 0.69 -11.19 -12.91
C GLU A 32 0.18 -10.95 -14.33
N ASP A 33 -0.85 -11.71 -14.77
CA ASP A 33 -1.42 -11.60 -16.12
C ASP A 33 -1.98 -10.20 -16.36
N LYS A 34 -2.68 -9.61 -15.38
CA LYS A 34 -3.17 -8.23 -15.44
C LYS A 34 -2.03 -7.20 -15.48
N ALA A 35 -0.98 -7.41 -14.68
CA ALA A 35 0.18 -6.54 -14.69
C ALA A 35 0.94 -6.59 -16.03
N ILE A 36 1.04 -7.77 -16.66
CA ILE A 36 1.63 -7.93 -18.00
C ILE A 36 0.78 -7.21 -19.05
N GLN A 37 -0.55 -7.33 -18.99
CA GLN A 37 -1.47 -6.61 -19.87
C GLN A 37 -1.21 -5.10 -19.79
N ILE A 38 -1.12 -4.53 -18.59
CA ILE A 38 -0.79 -3.11 -18.39
C ILE A 38 0.60 -2.76 -18.95
N ALA A 39 1.62 -3.59 -18.67
CA ALA A 39 2.97 -3.34 -19.18
C ALA A 39 3.01 -3.31 -20.71
N ASN A 40 2.23 -4.16 -21.39
CA ASN A 40 2.10 -4.17 -22.84
C ASN A 40 1.44 -2.87 -23.36
N GLN A 41 0.48 -2.30 -22.62
CA GLN A 41 -0.10 -1.00 -22.95
C GLN A 41 0.92 0.13 -22.87
N PHE A 42 1.85 0.09 -21.93
CA PHE A 42 2.90 1.11 -21.87
C PHE A 42 3.78 1.12 -23.11
N VAL A 43 4.05 -0.04 -23.72
CA VAL A 43 4.71 -0.10 -25.06
C VAL A 43 3.85 0.57 -26.12
N HIS A 44 2.54 0.32 -26.13
CA HIS A 44 1.61 0.94 -27.07
C HIS A 44 1.63 2.47 -26.96
N PHE A 45 1.67 3.00 -25.75
CA PHE A 45 1.72 4.45 -25.49
C PHE A 45 3.13 5.06 -25.55
N GLY A 46 4.14 4.30 -25.97
CA GLY A 46 5.51 4.78 -26.13
C GLY A 46 6.23 5.13 -24.82
N LEU A 47 5.83 4.52 -23.71
CA LEU A 47 6.52 4.67 -22.45
C LEU A 47 7.70 3.69 -22.35
N GLU A 48 8.87 4.24 -22.11
CA GLU A 48 10.11 3.48 -21.99
C GLU A 48 10.45 3.17 -20.54
N SER A 49 11.29 2.15 -20.35
CA SER A 49 11.88 1.85 -19.03
C SER A 49 12.55 3.09 -18.43
N LYS A 50 12.42 3.27 -17.12
CA LYS A 50 12.88 4.44 -16.34
C LYS A 50 12.17 5.75 -16.68
N SER A 51 11.12 5.72 -17.51
CA SER A 51 10.18 6.84 -17.59
C SER A 51 9.54 7.07 -16.21
N ARG A 52 9.18 8.31 -15.94
CA ARG A 52 8.42 8.65 -14.74
C ARG A 52 7.00 9.03 -15.13
N ILE A 53 6.02 8.45 -14.43
CA ILE A 53 4.61 8.76 -14.63
C ILE A 53 3.95 9.10 -13.29
N ALA A 54 2.92 9.94 -13.34
CA ALA A 54 2.06 10.18 -12.17
C ALA A 54 0.81 9.30 -12.26
N ILE A 55 0.29 8.88 -11.11
CA ILE A 55 -0.94 8.11 -11.01
C ILE A 55 -1.88 8.83 -10.05
N LEU A 56 -3.05 9.24 -10.54
CA LEU A 56 -4.12 9.89 -9.78
C LEU A 56 -5.34 8.98 -9.80
N ALA A 57 -5.47 8.13 -8.79
CA ALA A 57 -6.57 7.16 -8.70
C ALA A 57 -6.91 6.82 -7.23
N PRO A 58 -8.17 6.47 -6.94
CA PRO A 58 -8.54 5.87 -5.68
C PRO A 58 -7.99 4.45 -5.55
N SER A 59 -7.99 3.91 -4.33
CA SER A 59 -7.62 2.51 -4.10
C SER A 59 -8.62 1.57 -4.79
N SER A 60 -8.14 0.81 -5.75
CA SER A 60 -8.93 -0.15 -6.54
C SER A 60 -8.05 -1.29 -7.05
N PRO A 61 -8.64 -2.40 -7.53
CA PRO A 61 -7.87 -3.46 -8.19
C PRO A 61 -7.09 -2.99 -9.40
N GLU A 62 -7.68 -2.10 -10.21
CA GLU A 62 -7.05 -1.53 -11.41
C GLU A 62 -5.78 -0.76 -11.04
N LEU A 63 -5.83 0.03 -9.94
CA LEU A 63 -4.64 0.72 -9.44
C LEU A 63 -3.54 -0.28 -9.04
N VAL A 64 -3.88 -1.39 -8.41
CA VAL A 64 -2.90 -2.45 -8.06
C VAL A 64 -2.27 -3.04 -9.31
N PHE A 65 -3.07 -3.36 -10.34
CA PHE A 65 -2.56 -3.89 -11.60
C PHE A 65 -1.67 -2.88 -12.33
N ILE A 66 -2.03 -1.59 -12.33
CA ILE A 66 -1.22 -0.50 -12.89
C ILE A 66 0.11 -0.37 -12.15
N ILE A 67 0.11 -0.39 -10.82
CA ILE A 67 1.34 -0.35 -10.00
C ILE A 67 2.26 -1.52 -10.39
N TYR A 68 1.74 -2.73 -10.46
CA TYR A 68 2.54 -3.90 -10.82
C TYR A 68 2.97 -3.89 -12.30
N GLY A 69 2.13 -3.37 -13.19
CA GLY A 69 2.50 -3.12 -14.59
C GLY A 69 3.67 -2.14 -14.72
N CYS A 70 3.64 -1.04 -13.94
CA CYS A 70 4.76 -0.09 -13.88
C CYS A 70 6.05 -0.75 -13.38
N MET A 71 5.95 -1.61 -12.35
CA MET A 71 7.11 -2.35 -11.85
C MET A 71 7.68 -3.30 -12.91
N LEU A 72 6.83 -4.03 -13.66
CA LEU A 72 7.25 -4.89 -14.76
C LEU A 72 7.93 -4.11 -15.89
N ALA A 73 7.42 -2.91 -16.19
CA ALA A 73 7.96 -2.00 -17.20
C ALA A 73 9.16 -1.19 -16.69
N ARG A 74 9.52 -1.30 -15.41
CA ARG A 74 10.56 -0.49 -14.74
C ARG A 74 10.30 1.01 -14.86
N ILE A 75 9.04 1.41 -14.71
CA ILE A 75 8.59 2.81 -14.73
C ILE A 75 8.54 3.32 -13.29
N GLU A 76 9.10 4.53 -13.05
CA GLU A 76 9.02 5.23 -11.77
C GLU A 76 7.62 5.81 -11.57
N MET A 77 6.97 5.51 -10.45
CA MET A 77 5.61 5.96 -10.15
C MET A 77 5.60 7.13 -9.18
N VAL A 78 4.92 8.22 -9.55
CA VAL A 78 4.56 9.31 -8.64
C VAL A 78 3.11 9.10 -8.22
N LEU A 79 2.89 8.71 -6.97
CA LEU A 79 1.56 8.43 -6.46
C LEU A 79 0.93 9.71 -5.90
N LEU A 80 -0.06 10.23 -6.63
CA LEU A 80 -0.73 11.49 -6.30
C LEU A 80 -1.92 11.25 -5.36
N ASN A 81 -2.06 12.13 -4.37
CA ASN A 81 -3.23 12.11 -3.51
C ASN A 81 -4.43 12.72 -4.24
N ASN A 82 -5.49 11.95 -4.44
CA ASN A 82 -6.71 12.36 -5.16
C ASN A 82 -7.54 13.42 -4.43
N ARG A 83 -7.17 13.80 -3.20
CA ARG A 83 -7.81 14.86 -2.40
C ARG A 83 -7.14 16.22 -2.55
N LEU A 84 -6.02 16.30 -3.26
CA LEU A 84 -5.28 17.55 -3.49
C LEU A 84 -6.07 18.48 -4.42
N THR A 85 -5.83 19.76 -4.24
CA THR A 85 -6.29 20.83 -5.13
C THR A 85 -5.58 20.76 -6.47
N LYS A 86 -6.13 21.47 -7.47
CA LYS A 86 -5.52 21.55 -8.81
C LYS A 86 -4.09 22.13 -8.76
N ASP A 87 -3.87 23.16 -7.93
CA ASP A 87 -2.57 23.81 -7.83
C ASP A 87 -1.53 22.92 -7.15
N GLU A 88 -1.93 22.18 -6.12
CA GLU A 88 -1.06 21.17 -5.47
C GLU A 88 -0.69 20.03 -6.41
N LEU A 89 -1.65 19.53 -7.20
CA LEU A 89 -1.39 18.54 -8.23
C LEU A 89 -0.45 19.08 -9.31
N ALA A 90 -0.69 20.31 -9.79
CA ALA A 90 0.15 20.94 -10.77
C ALA A 90 1.60 21.08 -10.30
N TYR A 91 1.79 21.50 -9.05
CA TYR A 91 3.12 21.58 -8.43
C TYR A 91 3.81 20.22 -8.43
N GLN A 92 3.17 19.17 -7.91
CA GLN A 92 3.78 17.83 -7.80
C GLN A 92 4.11 17.22 -9.17
N ILE A 93 3.25 17.41 -10.15
CA ILE A 93 3.44 16.96 -11.53
C ILE A 93 4.63 17.68 -12.19
N GLN A 94 4.73 18.99 -12.01
CA GLN A 94 5.83 19.78 -12.54
C GLN A 94 7.16 19.44 -11.85
N ASP A 95 7.19 19.42 -10.50
CA ASP A 95 8.38 19.12 -9.71
C ASP A 95 8.92 17.71 -9.99
N SER A 96 8.03 16.74 -10.17
CA SER A 96 8.42 15.35 -10.47
C SER A 96 8.81 15.11 -11.93
N ASN A 97 8.58 16.06 -12.84
CA ASN A 97 8.90 15.96 -14.27
C ASN A 97 8.42 14.67 -14.92
N VAL A 98 7.14 14.35 -14.77
CA VAL A 98 6.52 13.14 -15.32
C VAL A 98 6.27 13.25 -16.82
N LYS A 99 6.39 12.13 -17.55
CA LYS A 99 6.08 12.05 -18.99
C LYS A 99 4.59 11.89 -19.30
N ALA A 100 3.83 11.34 -18.36
CA ALA A 100 2.39 11.12 -18.50
C ALA A 100 1.72 11.07 -17.12
N VAL A 101 0.39 11.26 -17.13
CA VAL A 101 -0.46 11.10 -15.95
C VAL A 101 -1.51 10.04 -16.24
N ILE A 102 -1.61 9.03 -15.39
CA ILE A 102 -2.66 8.01 -15.43
C ILE A 102 -3.78 8.46 -14.49
N CYS A 103 -5.02 8.51 -14.97
CA CYS A 103 -6.19 8.85 -14.16
C CYS A 103 -7.49 8.29 -14.74
N HIS A 104 -8.58 8.42 -13.98
CA HIS A 104 -9.93 8.28 -14.51
C HIS A 104 -10.35 9.52 -15.32
N GLU A 105 -11.28 9.36 -16.25
CA GLU A 105 -11.76 10.46 -17.10
C GLU A 105 -12.30 11.64 -16.28
N VAL A 106 -13.02 11.34 -15.19
CA VAL A 106 -13.60 12.36 -14.30
C VAL A 106 -12.56 13.18 -13.54
N ASP A 107 -11.34 12.66 -13.36
CA ASP A 107 -10.27 13.34 -12.64
C ASP A 107 -9.45 14.29 -13.53
N GLN A 108 -9.63 14.24 -14.85
CA GLN A 108 -8.90 15.12 -15.77
C GLN A 108 -9.16 16.60 -15.49
N ILE A 109 -10.34 16.95 -15.00
CA ILE A 109 -10.69 18.33 -14.68
C ILE A 109 -9.81 18.93 -13.56
N LYS A 110 -9.20 18.07 -12.74
CA LYS A 110 -8.28 18.48 -11.67
C LYS A 110 -6.86 18.69 -12.18
N LEU A 111 -6.55 18.25 -13.40
CA LEU A 111 -5.19 18.26 -13.93
C LEU A 111 -4.91 19.55 -14.73
N PRO A 112 -3.64 20.01 -14.79
CA PRO A 112 -3.23 21.08 -15.68
C PRO A 112 -3.46 20.71 -17.14
N SER A 113 -3.65 21.72 -18.00
CA SER A 113 -3.73 21.53 -19.46
C SER A 113 -2.36 21.16 -20.05
N GLY A 114 -2.36 20.48 -21.19
CA GLY A 114 -1.14 20.15 -21.95
C GLY A 114 -0.37 18.93 -21.46
N LEU A 115 -0.93 18.17 -20.51
CA LEU A 115 -0.35 16.91 -20.06
C LEU A 115 -0.68 15.76 -21.04
N ASN A 116 0.25 14.81 -21.15
CA ASN A 116 -0.03 13.51 -21.74
C ASN A 116 -0.84 12.68 -20.74
N ILE A 117 -2.12 12.44 -21.01
CA ILE A 117 -3.04 11.74 -20.11
C ILE A 117 -3.32 10.35 -20.67
N LEU A 118 -3.12 9.34 -19.85
CA LEU A 118 -3.48 7.95 -20.12
C LEU A 118 -4.69 7.58 -19.24
N LEU A 119 -5.79 7.21 -19.88
CA LEU A 119 -6.97 6.82 -19.12
C LEU A 119 -6.85 5.39 -18.60
N ILE A 120 -7.26 5.18 -17.36
CA ILE A 120 -7.25 3.84 -16.73
C ILE A 120 -8.03 2.84 -17.60
N ARG A 121 -9.19 3.24 -18.16
CA ARG A 121 -9.99 2.38 -19.04
C ARG A 121 -9.22 1.90 -20.28
N ASP A 122 -8.33 2.74 -20.83
CA ASP A 122 -7.58 2.41 -22.05
C ASP A 122 -6.42 1.44 -21.72
N LEU A 123 -5.83 1.56 -20.53
CA LEU A 123 -4.81 0.64 -20.03
C LEU A 123 -5.35 -0.77 -19.76
N LEU A 124 -6.65 -0.91 -19.54
CA LEU A 124 -7.31 -2.20 -19.29
C LEU A 124 -7.72 -2.94 -20.58
N GLN A 125 -7.53 -2.33 -21.75
CA GLN A 125 -7.81 -2.98 -23.04
C GLN A 125 -6.69 -3.95 -23.41
N ASP A 126 -7.04 -4.97 -24.20
CA ASP A 126 -6.03 -5.84 -24.80
C ASP A 126 -5.38 -5.16 -26.00
N ASN A 127 -4.11 -5.45 -26.22
CA ASN A 127 -3.39 -5.04 -27.43
C ASN A 127 -2.41 -6.16 -27.86
N ASN A 128 -1.86 -6.02 -29.08
CA ASN A 128 -0.91 -6.99 -29.65
C ASN A 128 0.56 -6.68 -29.32
N ASN A 129 0.83 -5.62 -28.56
CA ASN A 129 2.20 -5.30 -28.17
C ASN A 129 2.66 -6.27 -27.08
N GLN A 130 3.96 -6.56 -27.08
CA GLN A 130 4.58 -7.40 -26.06
C GLN A 130 5.78 -6.67 -25.48
N MET A 131 5.73 -6.45 -24.18
CA MET A 131 6.87 -5.95 -23.43
C MET A 131 7.85 -7.10 -23.12
N LYS A 132 9.11 -6.84 -23.37
CA LYS A 132 10.15 -7.71 -22.83
C LYS A 132 10.30 -7.46 -21.33
N ILE A 133 9.86 -8.43 -20.53
CA ILE A 133 9.90 -8.35 -19.07
C ILE A 133 11.22 -8.93 -18.58
N ASP A 134 11.95 -8.15 -17.78
CA ASP A 134 13.20 -8.58 -17.16
C ASP A 134 12.91 -9.53 -15.99
N SER A 135 13.61 -10.66 -15.97
CA SER A 135 13.50 -11.64 -14.87
C SER A 135 14.18 -11.16 -13.58
N TYR A 136 15.05 -10.15 -13.67
CA TYR A 136 15.79 -9.58 -12.55
C TYR A 136 15.69 -8.06 -12.55
N TRP A 137 15.55 -7.50 -11.34
CA TRP A 137 15.48 -6.07 -11.11
C TRP A 137 16.75 -5.55 -10.43
N ASN A 138 17.05 -4.28 -10.62
CA ASN A 138 18.11 -3.60 -9.87
C ASN A 138 17.53 -3.05 -8.56
N GLU A 139 18.15 -3.39 -7.44
CA GLU A 139 17.75 -2.92 -6.11
C GLU A 139 17.74 -1.39 -5.98
N ALA A 140 18.56 -0.69 -6.75
CA ALA A 140 18.64 0.77 -6.76
C ALA A 140 17.57 1.45 -7.64
N ASP A 141 16.79 0.69 -8.42
CA ASP A 141 15.71 1.28 -9.23
C ASP A 141 14.66 1.92 -8.32
N THR A 142 14.29 3.16 -8.64
CA THR A 142 13.19 3.87 -7.97
C THR A 142 11.88 3.22 -8.37
N ILE A 143 11.10 2.78 -7.39
CA ILE A 143 9.79 2.18 -7.60
C ILE A 143 8.69 3.23 -7.42
N SER A 144 8.75 3.99 -6.34
CA SER A 144 7.71 4.96 -5.99
C SER A 144 8.29 6.30 -5.55
N ILE A 145 7.54 7.36 -5.82
CA ILE A 145 7.78 8.72 -5.35
C ILE A 145 6.49 9.18 -4.68
N MET A 146 6.58 9.57 -3.42
CA MET A 146 5.44 10.05 -2.65
C MET A 146 5.76 11.40 -2.03
N TYR A 147 4.85 12.35 -2.17
CA TYR A 147 5.04 13.69 -1.63
C TYR A 147 4.64 13.76 -0.16
N THR A 148 5.51 14.38 0.64
CA THR A 148 5.26 14.66 2.06
C THR A 148 5.18 16.17 2.27
N SER A 149 4.35 16.60 3.24
CA SER A 149 4.31 18.00 3.69
C SER A 149 5.62 18.31 4.42
N GLY A 150 6.59 18.86 3.70
CA GLY A 150 7.86 19.27 4.29
C GLY A 150 7.69 20.37 5.36
N THR A 151 8.57 20.39 6.34
CA THR A 151 8.60 21.41 7.40
C THR A 151 9.00 22.80 6.87
N THR A 152 9.41 22.93 5.61
CA THR A 152 10.02 24.12 5.00
C THR A 152 9.19 24.77 3.89
N GLY A 153 7.89 24.45 3.76
CA GLY A 153 6.98 25.08 2.80
C GLY A 153 6.43 24.11 1.75
N TYR A 154 7.08 23.96 0.61
CA TYR A 154 6.56 23.09 -0.46
C TYR A 154 6.75 21.59 -0.16
N PRO A 155 5.78 20.74 -0.56
CA PRO A 155 5.91 19.30 -0.44
C PRO A 155 7.15 18.75 -1.18
N LYS A 156 7.78 17.72 -0.63
CA LYS A 156 8.97 17.06 -1.21
C LYS A 156 8.64 15.65 -1.66
N GLY A 157 9.07 15.30 -2.88
CA GLY A 157 8.93 13.95 -3.44
C GLY A 157 9.97 13.00 -2.87
N VAL A 158 9.56 12.11 -1.98
CA VAL A 158 10.42 11.06 -1.40
C VAL A 158 10.52 9.92 -2.38
N ARG A 159 11.75 9.61 -2.84
CA ARG A 159 12.05 8.50 -3.73
C ARG A 159 12.33 7.24 -2.94
N GLN A 160 11.66 6.17 -3.28
CA GLN A 160 11.83 4.86 -2.64
C GLN A 160 12.25 3.83 -3.68
N THR A 161 13.40 3.21 -3.41
CA THR A 161 13.96 2.16 -4.27
C THR A 161 13.36 0.79 -3.95
N LEU A 162 13.59 -0.17 -4.83
CA LEU A 162 13.25 -1.57 -4.59
C LEU A 162 13.88 -2.08 -3.28
N GLN A 163 15.15 -1.69 -3.01
CA GLN A 163 15.85 -2.06 -1.77
C GLN A 163 15.17 -1.49 -0.53
N ASN A 164 14.67 -0.25 -0.58
CA ASN A 164 13.94 0.34 0.54
C ASN A 164 12.67 -0.45 0.86
N HIS A 165 11.88 -0.80 -0.15
CA HIS A 165 10.67 -1.61 0.02
C HIS A 165 10.97 -3.02 0.52
N LYS A 166 12.04 -3.66 0.01
CA LYS A 166 12.52 -4.96 0.47
C LYS A 166 12.91 -4.93 1.95
N ALA A 167 13.76 -3.98 2.33
CA ALA A 167 14.23 -3.84 3.71
C ALA A 167 13.05 -3.58 4.67
N SER A 168 12.12 -2.68 4.29
CA SER A 168 10.92 -2.41 5.06
C SER A 168 10.04 -3.65 5.24
N ALA A 169 9.86 -4.44 4.18
CA ALA A 169 9.07 -5.67 4.25
C ALA A 169 9.73 -6.71 5.16
N ILE A 170 11.03 -6.96 5.01
CA ILE A 170 11.77 -7.92 5.84
C ILE A 170 11.74 -7.49 7.32
N ASN A 171 11.99 -6.22 7.61
CA ASN A 171 11.89 -5.67 8.97
C ASN A 171 10.49 -5.88 9.57
N SER A 172 9.46 -5.62 8.79
CA SER A 172 8.08 -5.77 9.24
C SER A 172 7.77 -7.24 9.58
N VAL A 173 8.08 -8.20 8.70
CA VAL A 173 7.76 -9.61 8.95
C VAL A 173 8.54 -10.21 10.12
N LEU A 174 9.78 -9.79 10.33
CA LEU A 174 10.58 -10.20 11.50
C LEU A 174 9.99 -9.70 12.83
N ASN A 175 9.23 -8.61 12.79
CA ASN A 175 8.62 -8.02 13.97
C ASN A 175 7.20 -8.53 14.25
N ILE A 176 6.32 -8.52 13.22
CA ILE A 176 4.90 -8.84 13.42
C ILE A 176 4.57 -10.32 13.16
N GLY A 177 5.45 -11.05 12.49
CA GLY A 177 5.23 -12.43 12.07
C GLY A 177 4.07 -12.57 11.09
N MET A 178 4.33 -13.12 9.92
CA MET A 178 3.30 -13.35 8.90
C MET A 178 3.31 -14.80 8.45
N THR A 179 2.14 -15.31 8.13
CA THR A 179 1.96 -16.63 7.51
C THR A 179 1.33 -16.47 6.13
N PRO A 180 1.49 -17.47 5.25
CA PRO A 180 0.83 -17.45 3.94
C PRO A 180 -0.70 -17.46 3.99
N GLN A 181 -1.30 -17.81 5.11
CA GLN A 181 -2.75 -17.85 5.33
C GLN A 181 -3.29 -16.50 5.86
N ASP A 182 -2.41 -15.57 6.16
CA ASP A 182 -2.84 -14.27 6.68
C ASP A 182 -3.56 -13.45 5.63
N VAL A 183 -4.60 -12.76 6.07
CA VAL A 183 -5.38 -11.80 5.29
C VAL A 183 -5.24 -10.43 5.92
N TRP A 184 -4.70 -9.47 5.15
CA TRP A 184 -4.47 -8.10 5.64
C TRP A 184 -5.48 -7.13 5.05
N ILE A 185 -6.33 -6.55 5.89
CA ILE A 185 -7.28 -5.50 5.48
C ILE A 185 -6.51 -4.23 5.13
N CYS A 186 -6.68 -3.74 3.89
CA CYS A 186 -6.15 -2.48 3.39
C CYS A 186 -7.28 -1.48 3.15
N MET A 187 -7.52 -0.61 4.12
CA MET A 187 -8.44 0.54 4.02
C MET A 187 -7.69 1.89 4.10
N VAL A 188 -6.37 1.85 4.20
CA VAL A 188 -5.51 3.03 4.07
C VAL A 188 -5.22 3.27 2.59
N PRO A 189 -5.20 4.54 2.13
CA PRO A 189 -5.01 4.84 0.71
C PRO A 189 -3.67 4.32 0.17
N ILE A 190 -3.69 3.72 -1.03
CA ILE A 190 -2.48 3.17 -1.68
C ILE A 190 -1.49 4.28 -2.06
N PHE A 191 -1.93 5.50 -2.32
CA PHE A 191 -1.04 6.63 -2.61
C PHE A 191 -0.22 7.11 -1.38
N HIS A 192 -0.50 6.59 -0.19
CA HIS A 192 0.36 6.73 0.98
C HIS A 192 1.21 5.49 1.20
N ILE A 193 2.41 5.68 1.78
CA ILE A 193 3.33 4.58 2.04
C ILE A 193 2.72 3.46 2.88
N SER A 194 1.79 3.76 3.79
CA SER A 194 1.09 2.77 4.60
C SER A 194 0.29 1.77 3.75
N GLY A 195 -0.41 2.23 2.72
CA GLY A 195 -1.14 1.36 1.79
C GLY A 195 -0.22 0.70 0.77
N PHE A 196 0.66 1.49 0.13
CA PHE A 196 1.59 0.98 -0.87
C PHE A 196 2.50 -0.13 -0.33
N SER A 197 3.03 0.04 0.88
CA SER A 197 3.91 -0.96 1.49
C SER A 197 3.22 -2.31 1.70
N MET A 198 1.89 -2.34 1.88
CA MET A 198 1.15 -3.59 2.00
C MET A 198 1.17 -4.39 0.70
N LEU A 199 1.10 -3.72 -0.46
CA LEU A 199 1.23 -4.35 -1.78
C LEU A 199 2.62 -4.98 -1.95
N MET A 200 3.68 -4.24 -1.59
CA MET A 200 5.06 -4.74 -1.65
C MET A 200 5.27 -5.93 -0.72
N LYS A 201 4.73 -5.85 0.49
CA LYS A 201 4.77 -6.92 1.50
C LYS A 201 4.05 -8.17 1.02
N SER A 202 2.86 -8.04 0.42
CA SER A 202 2.08 -9.18 -0.11
C SER A 202 2.85 -9.96 -1.18
N LEU A 203 3.56 -9.29 -2.08
CA LEU A 203 4.43 -9.97 -3.07
C LEU A 203 5.51 -10.82 -2.38
N LEU A 204 6.10 -10.33 -1.28
CA LEU A 204 7.17 -11.03 -0.56
C LEU A 204 6.63 -12.14 0.36
N TYR A 205 5.54 -11.89 1.07
CA TYR A 205 5.00 -12.84 2.05
C TYR A 205 4.07 -13.89 1.42
N GLY A 206 3.38 -13.52 0.34
CA GLY A 206 2.38 -14.36 -0.32
C GLY A 206 1.05 -14.41 0.42
N ASN A 207 0.74 -13.43 1.23
CA ASN A 207 -0.54 -13.26 1.92
C ASN A 207 -1.55 -12.50 1.05
N GLU A 208 -2.83 -12.65 1.36
CA GLU A 208 -3.91 -11.90 0.73
C GLU A 208 -3.95 -10.45 1.23
N ILE A 209 -4.22 -9.51 0.33
CA ILE A 209 -4.67 -8.15 0.64
C ILE A 209 -6.17 -8.06 0.36
N LYS A 210 -6.96 -7.83 1.41
CA LYS A 210 -8.37 -7.49 1.28
C LYS A 210 -8.49 -5.98 1.18
N LEU A 211 -8.60 -5.51 -0.08
CA LEU A 211 -8.58 -4.10 -0.43
C LEU A 211 -9.97 -3.48 -0.33
N TYR A 212 -10.02 -2.24 0.16
CA TYR A 212 -11.20 -1.39 0.15
C TYR A 212 -10.84 -0.02 -0.41
N GLU A 213 -11.77 0.62 -1.09
CA GLU A 213 -11.57 1.95 -1.65
C GLU A 213 -11.29 3.00 -0.56
N LYS A 214 -12.02 2.90 0.55
CA LYS A 214 -11.93 3.81 1.70
C LYS A 214 -12.23 3.09 3.01
N PHE A 215 -11.91 3.73 4.12
CA PHE A 215 -12.23 3.22 5.45
C PHE A 215 -13.75 3.13 5.66
N ASP A 216 -14.18 1.95 6.10
CA ASP A 216 -15.54 1.61 6.45
C ASP A 216 -15.51 0.82 7.77
N VAL A 217 -16.10 1.39 8.83
CA VAL A 217 -16.02 0.81 10.17
C VAL A 217 -16.82 -0.49 10.28
N GLU A 218 -18.00 -0.56 9.66
CA GLU A 218 -18.87 -1.74 9.72
C GLU A 218 -18.19 -2.94 9.04
N LYS A 219 -17.72 -2.73 7.81
CA LYS A 219 -16.97 -3.76 7.07
C LYS A 219 -15.68 -4.17 7.77
N SER A 220 -14.99 -3.23 8.43
CA SER A 220 -13.80 -3.56 9.23
C SER A 220 -14.15 -4.51 10.36
N VAL A 221 -15.17 -4.15 11.15
CA VAL A 221 -15.59 -4.93 12.32
C VAL A 221 -16.18 -6.28 11.92
N GLU A 222 -16.95 -6.32 10.83
CA GLU A 222 -17.45 -7.59 10.26
C GLU A 222 -16.31 -8.59 10.01
N GLN A 223 -15.25 -8.17 9.34
CA GLN A 223 -14.09 -9.04 9.04
C GLN A 223 -13.32 -9.45 10.30
N ILE A 224 -13.19 -8.53 11.26
CA ILE A 224 -12.51 -8.78 12.53
C ILE A 224 -13.28 -9.80 13.38
N VAL A 225 -14.60 -9.65 13.48
CA VAL A 225 -15.48 -10.50 14.31
C VAL A 225 -15.71 -11.86 13.65
N ALA A 226 -15.84 -11.92 12.33
CA ALA A 226 -15.97 -13.16 11.58
C ALA A 226 -14.65 -13.97 11.53
N GLY A 227 -13.52 -13.35 11.87
CA GLY A 227 -12.20 -14.00 11.79
C GLY A 227 -11.73 -14.31 10.37
N THR A 228 -12.29 -13.62 9.37
CA THR A 228 -11.91 -13.74 7.95
C THR A 228 -10.71 -12.88 7.59
N ALA A 229 -10.32 -11.97 8.46
CA ALA A 229 -9.08 -11.21 8.38
C ALA A 229 -8.22 -11.46 9.63
N THR A 230 -6.89 -11.36 9.45
CA THR A 230 -5.91 -11.60 10.52
C THR A 230 -5.18 -10.32 10.94
N HIS A 231 -5.03 -9.37 10.02
CA HIS A 231 -4.29 -8.12 10.23
C HIS A 231 -5.04 -6.93 9.66
N MET A 232 -4.86 -5.78 10.30
CA MET A 232 -5.31 -4.49 9.78
C MET A 232 -4.35 -3.38 10.16
N SER A 233 -4.08 -2.45 9.22
CA SER A 233 -3.34 -1.22 9.50
C SER A 233 -4.31 -0.06 9.71
N VAL A 234 -4.11 0.70 10.78
CA VAL A 234 -4.99 1.82 11.18
C VAL A 234 -4.20 3.04 11.62
N VAL A 235 -4.85 4.19 11.60
CA VAL A 235 -4.41 5.40 12.32
C VAL A 235 -5.28 5.61 13.56
N GLY A 236 -4.84 6.47 14.49
CA GLY A 236 -5.55 6.66 15.77
C GLY A 236 -7.05 6.92 15.63
N VAL A 237 -7.45 7.77 14.67
CA VAL A 237 -8.87 8.09 14.43
C VAL A 237 -9.67 6.86 13.97
N THR A 238 -9.13 6.06 13.07
CA THR A 238 -9.84 4.86 12.58
C THR A 238 -9.87 3.76 13.64
N LEU A 239 -8.82 3.62 14.45
CA LEU A 239 -8.81 2.72 15.62
C LEU A 239 -9.91 3.09 16.61
N GLY A 240 -10.02 4.39 16.95
CA GLY A 240 -11.09 4.87 17.86
C GLY A 240 -12.48 4.52 17.36
N ARG A 241 -12.76 4.75 16.07
CA ARG A 241 -14.06 4.42 15.46
C ARG A 241 -14.37 2.92 15.48
N ILE A 242 -13.36 2.06 15.29
CA ILE A 242 -13.53 0.59 15.41
C ILE A 242 -13.87 0.22 16.85
N ILE A 243 -13.14 0.75 17.82
CA ILE A 243 -13.37 0.51 19.25
C ILE A 243 -14.77 0.94 19.65
N ASP A 244 -15.17 2.19 19.31
CA ASP A 244 -16.50 2.74 19.64
C ASP A 244 -17.62 1.87 19.05
N TYR A 245 -17.49 1.46 17.80
CA TYR A 245 -18.49 0.60 17.14
C TYR A 245 -18.58 -0.77 17.81
N MET A 246 -17.43 -1.42 18.10
CA MET A 246 -17.42 -2.73 18.76
C MET A 246 -18.01 -2.69 20.17
N GLU A 247 -17.74 -1.64 20.94
CA GLU A 247 -18.33 -1.45 22.28
C GLU A 247 -19.83 -1.22 22.21
N GLN A 248 -20.29 -0.35 21.29
CA GLN A 248 -21.71 -0.06 21.09
C GLN A 248 -22.51 -1.31 20.72
N HIS A 249 -21.92 -2.23 19.95
CA HIS A 249 -22.56 -3.46 19.50
C HIS A 249 -22.20 -4.69 20.34
N HIS A 250 -21.50 -4.52 21.48
CA HIS A 250 -21.07 -5.61 22.39
C HIS A 250 -20.27 -6.72 21.67
N LEU A 251 -19.43 -6.35 20.70
CA LEU A 251 -18.63 -7.26 19.88
C LEU A 251 -17.21 -7.45 20.44
N LYS A 252 -16.61 -8.59 20.13
CA LYS A 252 -15.19 -8.86 20.40
C LYS A 252 -14.50 -9.39 19.14
N ALA A 253 -13.21 -9.16 19.05
CA ALA A 253 -12.41 -9.70 17.96
C ALA A 253 -12.37 -11.24 18.02
N HIS A 254 -12.44 -11.88 16.86
CA HIS A 254 -12.24 -13.31 16.73
C HIS A 254 -10.78 -13.68 17.03
N SER A 255 -10.53 -14.88 17.55
CA SER A 255 -9.17 -15.37 17.87
C SER A 255 -8.23 -15.44 16.67
N ASN A 256 -8.76 -15.54 15.44
CA ASN A 256 -7.96 -15.49 14.21
C ASN A 256 -7.44 -14.08 13.89
N PHE A 257 -8.06 -13.03 14.43
CA PHE A 257 -7.58 -11.65 14.24
C PHE A 257 -6.37 -11.40 15.12
N ARG A 258 -5.19 -11.41 14.52
CA ARG A 258 -3.91 -11.46 15.23
C ARG A 258 -3.34 -10.10 15.59
N LEU A 259 -3.52 -9.09 14.72
CA LEU A 259 -2.83 -7.81 14.92
C LEU A 259 -3.56 -6.63 14.28
N MET A 260 -3.72 -5.58 15.08
CA MET A 260 -4.03 -4.23 14.66
C MET A 260 -2.75 -3.39 14.72
N LEU A 261 -2.19 -3.06 13.55
CA LEU A 261 -0.98 -2.23 13.45
C LEU A 261 -1.36 -0.75 13.41
N ALA A 262 -1.18 -0.05 14.51
CA ALA A 262 -1.59 1.34 14.67
C ALA A 262 -0.40 2.30 14.54
N GLY A 263 -0.50 3.25 13.60
CA GLY A 263 0.59 4.20 13.31
C GLY A 263 0.09 5.57 12.88
N GLY A 264 1.01 6.41 12.38
CA GLY A 264 0.73 7.75 11.85
C GLY A 264 0.63 8.86 12.89
N SER A 265 0.34 8.53 14.15
CA SER A 265 0.36 9.45 15.31
C SER A 265 0.41 8.63 16.59
N SER A 266 0.61 9.32 17.73
CA SER A 266 0.51 8.68 19.06
C SER A 266 -0.92 8.15 19.29
N ILE A 267 -1.03 6.94 19.84
CA ILE A 267 -2.31 6.32 20.16
C ILE A 267 -2.68 6.66 21.62
N PRO A 268 -3.89 7.19 21.88
CA PRO A 268 -4.36 7.46 23.24
C PRO A 268 -4.34 6.20 24.09
N VAL A 269 -3.86 6.31 25.33
CA VAL A 269 -3.80 5.18 26.27
C VAL A 269 -5.16 4.54 26.52
N ASP A 270 -6.21 5.38 26.54
CA ASP A 270 -7.58 4.90 26.68
C ASP A 270 -7.96 3.93 25.55
N TYR A 271 -7.56 4.21 24.31
CA TYR A 271 -7.82 3.30 23.17
C TYR A 271 -7.14 1.94 23.37
N LEU A 272 -5.92 1.90 23.90
CA LEU A 272 -5.21 0.64 24.16
C LEU A 272 -5.92 -0.20 25.23
N LYS A 273 -6.38 0.45 26.32
CA LYS A 273 -7.12 -0.23 27.39
C LYS A 273 -8.47 -0.78 26.91
N ARG A 274 -9.19 -0.01 26.10
CA ARG A 274 -10.47 -0.41 25.53
C ARG A 274 -10.30 -1.52 24.51
N ALA A 275 -9.28 -1.41 23.62
CA ALA A 275 -8.93 -2.44 22.65
C ALA A 275 -8.66 -3.79 23.30
N GLN A 276 -7.92 -3.80 24.42
CA GLN A 276 -7.64 -5.02 25.19
C GLN A 276 -8.93 -5.72 25.67
N LYS A 277 -9.94 -4.95 26.15
CA LYS A 277 -11.25 -5.50 26.57
C LYS A 277 -12.03 -6.12 25.42
N LEU A 278 -11.78 -5.65 24.18
CA LEU A 278 -12.39 -6.14 22.95
C LEU A 278 -11.61 -7.29 22.28
N ALA A 279 -10.57 -7.79 22.94
CA ALA A 279 -9.64 -8.78 22.39
C ALA A 279 -8.91 -8.29 21.10
N LEU A 280 -8.77 -6.97 20.91
CA LEU A 280 -7.98 -6.38 19.84
C LEU A 280 -6.52 -6.26 20.30
N ASN A 281 -5.64 -6.98 19.63
CA ASN A 281 -4.20 -6.93 19.86
C ASN A 281 -3.60 -5.76 19.05
N VAL A 282 -3.25 -4.66 19.72
CA VAL A 282 -2.77 -3.42 19.09
C VAL A 282 -1.27 -3.26 19.28
N ALA A 283 -0.50 -3.28 18.18
CA ALA A 283 0.89 -2.87 18.17
C ALA A 283 1.01 -1.43 17.65
N GLN A 284 1.74 -0.59 18.38
CA GLN A 284 1.99 0.78 17.99
C GLN A 284 3.23 0.84 17.11
N THR A 285 3.16 1.52 15.98
CA THR A 285 4.31 1.66 15.08
C THR A 285 4.60 3.12 14.76
N TYR A 286 5.88 3.42 14.68
CA TYR A 286 6.42 4.65 14.10
C TYR A 286 7.02 4.34 12.73
N GLY A 287 6.75 5.22 11.79
CA GLY A 287 7.31 5.18 10.45
C GLY A 287 6.85 6.39 9.66
N MET A 288 7.52 6.65 8.57
CA MET A 288 7.26 7.78 7.70
C MET A 288 7.55 7.41 6.25
N THR A 289 7.21 8.28 5.33
CA THR A 289 7.45 8.06 3.89
C THR A 289 8.94 7.88 3.61
N GLU A 290 9.79 8.67 4.26
CA GLU A 290 11.24 8.66 4.14
C GLU A 290 11.89 7.35 4.60
N THR A 291 11.20 6.58 5.45
CA THR A 291 11.67 5.24 5.93
C THR A 291 10.95 4.08 5.25
N SER A 292 10.23 4.34 4.18
CA SER A 292 9.45 3.32 3.44
C SER A 292 8.48 2.52 4.32
N SER A 293 7.82 3.16 5.27
CA SER A 293 6.81 2.65 6.21
C SER A 293 7.39 2.45 7.63
N GLN A 294 7.28 1.26 8.18
CA GLN A 294 7.52 0.91 9.58
C GLN A 294 9.01 0.95 9.94
N THR A 295 9.35 1.68 11.01
CA THR A 295 10.73 1.88 11.47
C THR A 295 10.95 1.35 12.88
N ALA A 296 10.01 1.62 13.79
CA ALA A 296 10.01 1.11 15.15
C ALA A 296 8.61 0.58 15.50
N THR A 297 8.53 -0.38 16.40
CA THR A 297 7.26 -0.93 16.85
C THR A 297 7.31 -1.27 18.33
N LEU A 298 6.29 -0.84 19.05
CA LEU A 298 5.98 -1.23 20.41
C LEU A 298 5.00 -2.40 20.37
N SER A 299 5.41 -3.54 20.90
CA SER A 299 4.55 -4.72 20.99
C SER A 299 3.30 -4.44 21.83
N SER A 300 2.24 -5.20 21.59
CA SER A 300 1.01 -5.10 22.39
C SER A 300 1.25 -5.46 23.87
N GLU A 301 2.21 -6.32 24.17
CA GLU A 301 2.60 -6.71 25.53
C GLU A 301 3.18 -5.52 26.30
N ASP A 302 3.97 -4.67 25.63
CA ASP A 302 4.60 -3.49 26.20
C ASP A 302 3.72 -2.22 26.15
N ALA A 303 2.64 -2.23 25.37
CA ALA A 303 1.87 -1.05 25.00
C ALA A 303 1.34 -0.24 26.19
N LEU A 304 0.92 -0.92 27.27
CA LEU A 304 0.43 -0.28 28.50
C LEU A 304 1.52 0.02 29.52
N PHE A 305 2.69 -0.58 29.39
CA PHE A 305 3.82 -0.36 30.32
C PHE A 305 4.75 0.75 29.85
N LYS A 306 4.82 0.99 28.52
CA LYS A 306 5.71 1.98 27.90
C LYS A 306 4.93 3.06 27.17
N ILE A 307 4.01 3.69 27.88
CA ILE A 307 3.15 4.75 27.36
C ILE A 307 3.99 5.88 26.75
N GLY A 308 3.61 6.33 25.55
CA GLY A 308 4.30 7.39 24.81
C GLY A 308 5.52 6.92 24.01
N SER A 309 5.89 5.63 24.09
CA SER A 309 6.93 5.05 23.26
C SER A 309 6.35 4.49 21.97
N ALA A 310 7.10 4.62 20.86
CA ALA A 310 6.84 3.91 19.61
C ALA A 310 7.59 2.56 19.51
N GLY A 311 8.20 2.11 20.60
CA GLY A 311 8.94 0.86 20.67
C GLY A 311 10.41 0.99 20.30
N LYS A 312 11.00 -0.14 19.95
CA LYS A 312 12.40 -0.25 19.54
C LYS A 312 12.52 -0.22 18.02
N PRO A 313 13.69 0.21 17.47
CA PRO A 313 13.97 0.07 16.04
C PRO A 313 13.76 -1.37 15.59
N LEU A 314 13.26 -1.54 14.38
CA LEU A 314 13.20 -2.85 13.75
C LEU A 314 14.61 -3.33 13.39
N PHE A 315 14.78 -4.63 13.17
CA PHE A 315 16.07 -5.33 13.17
C PHE A 315 17.17 -4.68 12.31
N PHE A 316 16.81 -4.19 11.10
CA PHE A 316 17.76 -3.54 10.19
C PHE A 316 17.72 -2.01 10.25
N ASN A 317 17.03 -1.42 11.22
CA ASN A 317 16.97 0.03 11.39
C ASN A 317 17.86 0.49 12.55
N SER A 318 18.49 1.64 12.40
CA SER A 318 19.14 2.39 13.48
C SER A 318 18.45 3.76 13.62
N ILE A 319 18.20 4.18 14.84
CA ILE A 319 17.58 5.44 15.21
C ILE A 319 18.53 6.16 16.18
#